data_b65aa37b82b53b5845d8b7879b2c5d6e
#
_entry.id   b65aa37b82b53b5845d8b7879b2c5d6e
#
_cell.length_a   1.000
_cell.length_b   1.000
_cell.length_c   1.000
_cell.angle_alpha   90.00
_cell.angle_beta   90.00
_cell.angle_gamma   90.00
#
_symmetry.space_group_name_H-M   'P 1'
#
loop_
_entity.id
_entity.type
_entity.pdbx_description
1 polymer ?
#
loop_
_entity_poly.entity_id
_entity_poly.type
_entity_poly.pdbx_seq_one_letter_code
_entity_poly.pdbx_strand_id
1 'polypeptide(L)'
;VLFGILIVILVWGSINVTNCTDGVDGLSGTLTIITLVTFYVVDNIMENKDGFTLLILFMIICILGYLWYNATPSRLLMGDAGSRAMGIFISITALKSGCPLLYIPAAIVIILDGGLGLLKVSLIKAFKIHILTNIRTPLHDHVRKKMGWSNTQTMVRFSIIQIVVSAAIVSVLLV
;
A
#
# COMPACT_ATOMS: atom_id res chain seq x y z
N VAL A 1 -10.53 -14.15 20.32
CA VAL A 1 -9.05 -14.24 20.35
C VAL A 1 -8.51 -14.27 18.92
N LEU A 2 -8.91 -15.21 18.04
CA LEU A 2 -8.38 -15.33 16.66
C LEU A 2 -8.55 -14.04 15.85
N PHE A 3 -9.71 -13.42 15.88
CA PHE A 3 -9.98 -12.15 15.17
C PHE A 3 -9.06 -11.03 15.65
N GLY A 4 -8.80 -10.92 16.96
CA GLY A 4 -7.85 -9.94 17.49
C GLY A 4 -6.41 -10.16 16.99
N ILE A 5 -5.98 -11.41 16.87
CA ILE A 5 -4.67 -11.75 16.30
C ILE A 5 -4.59 -11.32 14.83
N LEU A 6 -5.64 -11.59 14.05
CA LEU A 6 -5.70 -11.18 12.64
C LEU A 6 -5.66 -9.66 12.46
N ILE A 7 -6.33 -8.90 13.33
CA ILE A 7 -6.23 -7.42 13.35
C ILE A 7 -4.80 -6.96 13.59
N VAL A 8 -4.13 -7.54 14.59
CA VAL A 8 -2.74 -7.17 14.91
C VAL A 8 -1.81 -7.47 13.72
N ILE A 9 -1.99 -8.63 13.07
CA ILE A 9 -1.21 -9.01 11.88
C ILE A 9 -1.49 -8.04 10.73
N LEU A 10 -2.74 -7.68 10.47
CA LEU A 10 -3.12 -6.74 9.42
C LEU A 10 -2.47 -5.37 9.65
N VAL A 11 -2.63 -4.81 10.86
CA VAL A 11 -2.11 -3.48 11.20
C VAL A 11 -0.58 -3.47 11.15
N TRP A 12 0.07 -4.45 11.79
CA TRP A 12 1.52 -4.58 11.78
C TRP A 12 2.06 -4.78 10.36
N GLY A 13 1.43 -5.65 9.59
CA GLY A 13 1.78 -5.89 8.19
C GLY A 13 1.65 -4.62 7.35
N SER A 14 0.50 -3.95 7.41
CA SER A 14 0.23 -2.72 6.66
C SER A 14 1.27 -1.62 6.97
N ILE A 15 1.59 -1.40 8.24
CA ILE A 15 2.60 -0.43 8.67
C ILE A 15 3.96 -0.72 8.00
N ASN A 16 4.39 -1.97 8.06
CA ASN A 16 5.73 -2.33 7.61
C ASN A 16 5.83 -2.43 6.10
N VAL A 17 4.81 -2.96 5.40
CA VAL A 17 4.85 -3.03 3.92
C VAL A 17 4.80 -1.64 3.30
N THR A 18 3.98 -0.72 3.85
CA THR A 18 3.90 0.66 3.36
C THR A 18 5.22 1.40 3.59
N ASN A 19 5.83 1.22 4.76
CA ASN A 19 7.16 1.78 5.04
C ASN A 19 8.23 1.24 4.10
N CYS A 20 8.24 -0.07 3.81
CA CYS A 20 9.18 -0.66 2.87
C CYS A 20 8.96 -0.19 1.41
N THR A 21 7.73 0.19 1.03
CA THR A 21 7.40 0.70 -0.30
C THR A 21 7.86 2.15 -0.51
N ASP A 22 8.16 2.89 0.57
CA ASP A 22 8.60 4.29 0.53
C ASP A 22 10.09 4.45 0.15
N GLY A 23 10.51 3.79 -0.93
CA GLY A 23 11.88 3.83 -1.45
C GLY A 23 12.02 4.50 -2.82
N VAL A 24 10.94 5.00 -3.40
CA VAL A 24 10.90 5.69 -4.69
C VAL A 24 9.98 6.90 -4.60
N ASP A 25 10.45 8.04 -5.11
CA ASP A 25 9.70 9.28 -5.14
C ASP A 25 8.27 9.08 -5.70
N GLY A 26 7.27 9.48 -4.94
CA GLY A 26 5.86 9.40 -5.31
C GLY A 26 5.22 8.02 -5.21
N LEU A 27 5.98 6.93 -5.05
CA LEU A 27 5.44 5.56 -5.14
C LEU A 27 4.47 5.25 -4.00
N SER A 28 4.93 5.33 -2.75
CA SER A 28 4.12 4.96 -1.58
C SER A 28 2.88 5.83 -1.44
N GLY A 29 3.02 7.14 -1.63
CA GLY A 29 1.91 8.08 -1.58
C GLY A 29 0.85 7.81 -2.67
N THR A 30 1.27 7.58 -3.92
CA THR A 30 0.35 7.32 -5.03
C THR A 30 -0.39 5.99 -4.83
N LEU A 31 0.31 4.92 -4.45
CA LEU A 31 -0.33 3.64 -4.16
C LEU A 31 -1.31 3.74 -2.98
N THR A 32 -0.96 4.49 -1.94
CA THR A 32 -1.85 4.76 -0.81
C THR A 32 -3.11 5.48 -1.25
N ILE A 33 -3.02 6.50 -2.10
CA ILE A 33 -4.20 7.20 -2.63
C ILE A 33 -5.10 6.23 -3.41
N ILE A 34 -4.54 5.42 -4.31
CA ILE A 34 -5.32 4.46 -5.09
C ILE A 34 -6.05 3.48 -4.16
N THR A 35 -5.36 2.97 -3.14
CA THR A 35 -5.95 2.08 -2.14
C THR A 35 -7.08 2.76 -1.36
N LEU A 36 -6.87 3.99 -0.91
CA LEU A 36 -7.88 4.77 -0.17
C LEU A 36 -9.09 5.12 -1.03
N VAL A 37 -8.88 5.49 -2.31
CA VAL A 37 -9.96 5.72 -3.26
C VAL A 37 -10.77 4.44 -3.48
N THR A 38 -10.11 3.28 -3.56
CA THR A 38 -10.80 1.99 -3.66
C THR A 38 -11.71 1.77 -2.46
N PHE A 39 -11.23 1.96 -1.24
CA PHE A 39 -12.07 1.83 -0.04
C PHE A 39 -13.16 2.89 0.03
N TYR A 40 -12.89 4.12 -0.38
CA TYR A 40 -13.90 5.17 -0.45
C TYR A 40 -15.06 4.77 -1.37
N VAL A 41 -14.76 4.21 -2.54
CA VAL A 41 -15.79 3.72 -3.47
C VAL A 41 -16.54 2.53 -2.90
N VAL A 42 -15.83 1.58 -2.28
CA VAL A 42 -16.43 0.40 -1.61
C VAL A 42 -17.39 0.84 -0.50
N ASP A 43 -16.99 1.75 0.37
CA ASP A 43 -17.84 2.26 1.45
C ASP A 43 -19.12 2.92 0.92
N ASN A 44 -19.02 3.63 -0.22
CA ASN A 44 -20.21 4.21 -0.85
C ASN A 44 -21.13 3.15 -1.48
N ILE A 45 -20.57 2.09 -2.10
CA ILE A 45 -21.35 0.98 -2.65
C ILE A 45 -22.05 0.21 -1.52
N MET A 46 -21.37 0.00 -0.40
CA MET A 46 -21.89 -0.71 0.78
C MET A 46 -22.78 0.17 1.68
N GLU A 47 -23.04 1.41 1.28
CA GLU A 47 -23.82 2.39 2.05
C GLU A 47 -23.32 2.65 3.47
N ASN A 48 -22.04 2.42 3.72
CA ASN A 48 -21.38 2.73 4.99
C ASN A 48 -21.21 4.26 5.13
N LYS A 49 -22.26 4.93 5.61
CA LYS A 49 -22.30 6.40 5.77
C LYS A 49 -21.86 6.82 7.17
N ASP A 50 -20.77 6.29 7.68
CA ASP A 50 -20.17 6.84 8.89
C ASP A 50 -19.24 8.03 8.54
N GLY A 51 -18.99 8.91 9.50
CA GLY A 51 -18.10 10.08 9.28
C GLY A 51 -16.67 9.71 8.92
N PHE A 52 -16.30 8.42 8.95
CA PHE A 52 -14.96 7.94 8.59
C PHE A 52 -14.68 8.08 7.09
N THR A 53 -15.71 7.96 6.24
CA THR A 53 -15.57 8.16 4.78
C THR A 53 -15.05 9.56 4.46
N LEU A 54 -15.44 10.57 5.25
CA LEU A 54 -14.90 11.94 5.12
C LEU A 54 -13.41 12.00 5.51
N LEU A 55 -12.99 11.25 6.54
CA LEU A 55 -11.57 11.18 6.94
C LEU A 55 -10.71 10.55 5.85
N ILE A 56 -11.24 9.58 5.09
CA ILE A 56 -10.54 9.01 3.91
C ILE A 56 -10.23 10.13 2.91
N LEU A 57 -11.22 10.97 2.60
CA LEU A 57 -11.02 12.11 1.67
C LEU A 57 -9.98 13.11 2.20
N PHE A 58 -10.04 13.46 3.48
CA PHE A 58 -9.04 14.34 4.09
C PHE A 58 -7.63 13.75 4.00
N MET A 59 -7.48 12.46 4.26
CA MET A 59 -6.18 11.80 4.15
C MET A 59 -5.66 11.81 2.70
N ILE A 60 -6.54 11.55 1.72
CA ILE A 60 -6.19 11.65 0.30
C ILE A 60 -5.70 13.05 -0.05
N ILE A 61 -6.40 14.11 0.39
CA ILE A 61 -6.01 15.51 0.14
C ILE A 61 -4.64 15.81 0.77
N CYS A 62 -4.39 15.36 2.00
CA CYS A 62 -3.10 15.54 2.67
C CYS A 62 -1.97 14.86 1.88
N ILE A 63 -2.21 13.62 1.39
CA ILE A 63 -1.21 12.90 0.61
C ILE A 63 -1.00 13.55 -0.75
N LEU A 64 -2.04 14.09 -1.40
CA LEU A 64 -1.90 14.86 -2.65
C LEU A 64 -1.03 16.10 -2.44
N GLY A 65 -1.24 16.85 -1.34
CA GLY A 65 -0.39 17.98 -0.97
C GLY A 65 1.07 17.57 -0.73
N TYR A 66 1.30 16.42 -0.09
CA TYR A 66 2.64 15.85 0.05
C TYR A 66 3.26 15.47 -1.31
N LEU A 67 2.51 14.78 -2.18
CA LEU A 67 2.98 14.32 -3.49
C LEU A 67 3.39 15.48 -4.40
N TRP A 68 2.80 16.66 -4.23
CA TRP A 68 3.21 17.87 -4.96
C TRP A 68 4.71 18.17 -4.81
N TYR A 69 5.28 17.85 -3.63
CA TYR A 69 6.69 18.06 -3.34
C TYR A 69 7.52 16.77 -3.44
N ASN A 70 6.88 15.60 -3.35
CA ASN A 70 7.55 14.30 -3.40
C ASN A 70 7.65 13.71 -4.81
N ALA A 71 6.98 14.29 -5.83
CA ALA A 71 7.17 13.87 -7.22
C ALA A 71 8.64 14.03 -7.66
N THR A 72 9.10 13.09 -8.52
CA THR A 72 10.50 13.08 -9.00
C THR A 72 10.86 14.34 -9.80
N PRO A 73 11.94 15.07 -9.47
CA PRO A 73 12.85 14.87 -8.35
C PRO A 73 12.27 15.37 -7.03
N SER A 74 12.28 14.50 -6.02
CA SER A 74 11.65 14.79 -4.72
C SER A 74 12.34 15.96 -4.00
N ARG A 75 11.50 16.86 -3.44
CA ARG A 75 11.93 17.97 -2.57
C ARG A 75 11.50 17.76 -1.12
N LEU A 76 10.69 16.75 -0.84
CA LEU A 76 10.15 16.43 0.48
C LEU A 76 10.07 14.93 0.65
N LEU A 77 10.64 14.42 1.74
CA LEU A 77 10.54 13.02 2.15
C LEU A 77 9.67 12.94 3.40
N MET A 78 8.77 11.96 3.48
CA MET A 78 7.91 11.78 4.65
C MET A 78 8.60 11.03 5.79
N GLY A 79 9.62 10.26 5.47
CA GLY A 79 10.33 9.38 6.40
C GLY A 79 9.45 8.28 6.99
N ASP A 80 10.01 7.54 7.93
CA ASP A 80 9.33 6.41 8.60
C ASP A 80 8.02 6.83 9.29
N ALA A 81 7.95 8.03 9.83
CA ALA A 81 6.75 8.50 10.52
C ALA A 81 5.56 8.63 9.58
N GLY A 82 5.76 9.25 8.39
CA GLY A 82 4.69 9.44 7.42
C GLY A 82 4.28 8.15 6.73
N SER A 83 5.24 7.34 6.29
CA SER A 83 4.94 6.08 5.61
C SER A 83 4.23 5.07 6.53
N ARG A 84 4.63 5.01 7.82
CA ARG A 84 3.94 4.18 8.82
C ARG A 84 2.54 4.71 9.15
N ALA A 85 2.37 6.04 9.24
CA ALA A 85 1.04 6.64 9.44
C ALA A 85 0.08 6.30 8.30
N MET A 86 0.54 6.32 7.04
CA MET A 86 -0.25 5.85 5.89
C MET A 86 -0.65 4.38 6.04
N GLY A 87 0.30 3.52 6.43
CA GLY A 87 0.04 2.09 6.65
C GLY A 87 -1.00 1.84 7.75
N ILE A 88 -0.91 2.56 8.87
CA ILE A 88 -1.94 2.52 9.94
C ILE A 88 -3.29 2.93 9.38
N PHE A 89 -3.35 4.05 8.66
CA PHE A 89 -4.59 4.59 8.15
C PHE A 89 -5.28 3.64 7.17
N ILE A 90 -4.53 3.03 6.23
CA ILE A 90 -5.06 2.02 5.30
C ILE A 90 -5.65 0.83 6.07
N SER A 91 -4.93 0.32 7.08
CA SER A 91 -5.41 -0.83 7.86
C SER A 91 -6.69 -0.51 8.65
N ILE A 92 -6.78 0.68 9.26
CA ILE A 92 -7.99 1.14 9.94
C ILE A 92 -9.14 1.28 8.94
N THR A 93 -8.88 1.84 7.76
CA THR A 93 -9.87 1.96 6.68
C THR A 93 -10.41 0.59 6.28
N ALA A 94 -9.55 -0.41 6.09
CA ALA A 94 -9.95 -1.77 5.77
C ALA A 94 -10.79 -2.42 6.88
N LEU A 95 -10.48 -2.17 8.15
CA LEU A 95 -11.27 -2.67 9.28
C LEU A 95 -12.63 -1.99 9.36
N LYS A 96 -12.70 -0.70 9.08
CA LYS A 96 -13.93 0.12 9.13
C LYS A 96 -14.86 -0.17 7.97
N SER A 97 -14.36 -0.57 6.80
CA SER A 97 -15.19 -0.94 5.64
C SER A 97 -16.06 -2.20 5.86
N GLY A 98 -15.89 -2.90 6.98
CA GLY A 98 -16.57 -4.16 7.25
C GLY A 98 -16.02 -5.37 6.47
N CYS A 99 -15.13 -5.15 5.53
CA CYS A 99 -14.50 -6.18 4.70
C CYS A 99 -12.96 -6.15 4.82
N PRO A 100 -12.38 -6.48 5.99
CA PRO A 100 -10.93 -6.32 6.21
C PRO A 100 -10.07 -7.16 5.26
N LEU A 101 -10.57 -8.28 4.75
CA LEU A 101 -9.85 -9.12 3.77
C LEU A 101 -9.70 -8.41 2.41
N LEU A 102 -10.53 -7.43 2.12
CA LEU A 102 -10.40 -6.60 0.92
C LEU A 102 -9.09 -5.79 0.90
N TYR A 103 -8.46 -5.60 2.06
CA TYR A 103 -7.12 -5.02 2.14
C TYR A 103 -6.12 -5.73 1.22
N ILE A 104 -6.21 -7.07 1.10
CA ILE A 104 -5.25 -7.85 0.31
C ILE A 104 -5.24 -7.41 -1.16
N PRO A 105 -6.36 -7.47 -1.91
CA PRO A 105 -6.36 -7.02 -3.29
C PRO A 105 -6.31 -5.48 -3.43
N ALA A 106 -6.90 -4.72 -2.50
CA ALA A 106 -6.90 -3.25 -2.57
C ALA A 106 -5.53 -2.61 -2.34
N ALA A 107 -4.60 -3.31 -1.69
CA ALA A 107 -3.22 -2.86 -1.46
C ALA A 107 -2.19 -3.85 -2.02
N ILE A 108 -2.56 -4.67 -3.02
CA ILE A 108 -1.74 -5.80 -3.46
C ILE A 108 -0.34 -5.37 -3.91
N VAL A 109 -0.22 -4.23 -4.59
CA VAL A 109 1.09 -3.74 -5.06
C VAL A 109 1.97 -3.30 -3.89
N ILE A 110 1.42 -2.64 -2.87
CA ILE A 110 2.13 -2.28 -1.63
C ILE A 110 2.59 -3.56 -0.92
N ILE A 111 1.69 -4.56 -0.83
CA ILE A 111 1.99 -5.84 -0.17
C ILE A 111 3.09 -6.59 -0.90
N LEU A 112 3.05 -6.67 -2.22
CA LEU A 112 4.06 -7.36 -2.99
C LEU A 112 5.39 -6.61 -2.99
N ASP A 113 5.36 -5.29 -3.13
CA ASP A 113 6.59 -4.49 -3.15
C ASP A 113 7.32 -4.53 -1.81
N GLY A 114 6.67 -4.15 -0.72
CA GLY A 114 7.26 -4.12 0.61
C GLY A 114 7.27 -5.48 1.31
N GLY A 115 6.20 -6.27 1.16
CA GLY A 115 5.99 -7.51 1.91
C GLY A 115 6.93 -8.64 1.51
N LEU A 116 7.30 -8.77 0.24
CA LEU A 116 8.28 -9.79 -0.18
C LEU A 116 9.64 -9.59 0.50
N GLY A 117 10.03 -8.34 0.74
CA GLY A 117 11.25 -8.02 1.49
C GLY A 117 11.17 -8.46 2.95
N LEU A 118 10.06 -8.13 3.60
CA LEU A 118 9.82 -8.53 4.98
C LEU A 118 9.77 -10.06 5.13
N LEU A 119 9.05 -10.74 4.24
CA LEU A 119 8.97 -12.20 4.24
C LEU A 119 10.34 -12.85 4.08
N LYS A 120 11.12 -12.37 3.10
CA LYS A 120 12.49 -12.86 2.85
C LYS A 120 13.38 -12.73 4.08
N VAL A 121 13.42 -11.54 4.68
CA VAL A 121 14.25 -11.28 5.86
C VAL A 121 13.78 -12.10 7.06
N SER A 122 12.47 -12.23 7.27
CA SER A 122 11.89 -12.99 8.37
C SER A 122 12.20 -14.49 8.25
N LEU A 123 12.07 -15.07 7.06
CA LEU A 123 12.39 -16.48 6.83
C LEU A 123 13.88 -16.79 6.99
N ILE A 124 14.75 -15.90 6.54
CA ILE A 124 16.20 -16.06 6.76
C ILE A 124 16.53 -16.01 8.26
N LYS A 125 15.95 -15.03 8.99
CA LYS A 125 16.26 -14.85 10.41
C LYS A 125 15.69 -15.97 11.30
N ALA A 126 14.44 -16.40 11.04
CA ALA A 126 13.75 -17.37 11.88
C ALA A 126 14.14 -18.82 11.54
N PHE A 127 14.27 -19.13 10.25
CA PHE A 127 14.39 -20.52 9.78
C PHE A 127 15.64 -20.77 8.93
N LYS A 128 16.47 -19.77 8.66
CA LYS A 128 17.62 -19.83 7.75
C LYS A 128 17.25 -20.27 6.31
N ILE A 129 15.99 -20.12 5.94
CA ILE A 129 15.47 -20.45 4.60
C ILE A 129 15.73 -19.29 3.65
N HIS A 130 16.46 -19.55 2.56
CA HIS A 130 16.77 -18.56 1.53
C HIS A 130 15.78 -18.68 0.38
N ILE A 131 14.78 -17.78 0.35
CA ILE A 131 13.84 -17.63 -0.77
C ILE A 131 14.20 -16.42 -1.63
N LEU A 132 13.70 -16.38 -2.86
CA LEU A 132 13.84 -15.23 -3.76
C LEU A 132 15.29 -14.75 -3.92
N THR A 133 16.26 -15.69 -4.00
CA THR A 133 17.69 -15.38 -4.08
C THR A 133 18.05 -14.49 -5.26
N ASN A 134 17.35 -14.64 -6.39
CA ASN A 134 17.55 -13.89 -7.62
C ASN A 134 16.73 -12.59 -7.68
N ILE A 135 15.80 -12.38 -6.76
CA ILE A 135 14.95 -11.19 -6.71
C ILE A 135 15.45 -10.27 -5.61
N ARG A 136 15.74 -9.02 -6.00
CA ARG A 136 15.99 -7.96 -5.02
C ARG A 136 14.67 -7.55 -4.38
N THR A 137 14.70 -7.27 -3.11
CA THR A 137 13.55 -6.78 -2.36
C THR A 137 13.94 -5.49 -1.64
N PRO A 138 13.07 -4.47 -1.62
CA PRO A 138 11.72 -4.41 -2.22
C PRO A 138 11.70 -4.55 -3.76
N LEU A 139 10.52 -4.80 -4.37
CA LEU A 139 10.42 -5.03 -5.83
C LEU A 139 10.78 -3.79 -6.65
N HIS A 140 10.47 -2.59 -6.16
CA HIS A 140 10.86 -1.34 -6.82
C HIS A 140 12.38 -1.25 -7.03
N ASP A 141 13.16 -1.78 -6.09
CA ASP A 141 14.62 -1.87 -6.24
C ASP A 141 15.06 -2.89 -7.30
N HIS A 142 14.30 -3.98 -7.44
CA HIS A 142 14.57 -4.98 -8.47
C HIS A 142 14.36 -4.42 -9.86
N VAL A 143 13.20 -3.79 -10.12
CA VAL A 143 12.88 -3.24 -11.44
C VAL A 143 13.80 -2.08 -11.82
N ARG A 144 14.23 -1.26 -10.85
CA ARG A 144 15.17 -0.16 -11.08
C ARG A 144 16.58 -0.65 -11.36
N LYS A 145 17.11 -1.54 -10.51
CA LYS A 145 18.53 -1.93 -10.55
C LYS A 145 18.82 -3.08 -11.52
N LYS A 146 17.86 -3.95 -11.81
CA LYS A 146 18.03 -5.06 -12.77
C LYS A 146 17.36 -4.83 -14.12
N MET A 147 16.20 -4.13 -14.13
CA MET A 147 15.43 -3.91 -15.36
C MET A 147 15.63 -2.49 -15.92
N GLY A 148 16.40 -1.62 -15.24
CA GLY A 148 16.73 -0.28 -15.71
C GLY A 148 15.56 0.71 -15.72
N TRP A 149 14.49 0.47 -14.94
CA TRP A 149 13.37 1.40 -14.88
C TRP A 149 13.75 2.69 -14.12
N SER A 150 13.27 3.83 -14.63
CA SER A 150 13.38 5.09 -13.90
C SER A 150 12.43 5.12 -12.68
N ASN A 151 12.61 6.11 -11.78
CA ASN A 151 11.69 6.34 -10.66
C ASN A 151 10.27 6.55 -11.16
N THR A 152 10.09 7.43 -12.15
CA THR A 152 8.78 7.71 -12.75
C THR A 152 8.15 6.48 -13.41
N GLN A 153 8.94 5.69 -14.16
CA GLN A 153 8.44 4.45 -14.75
C GLN A 153 7.99 3.45 -13.70
N THR A 154 8.74 3.34 -12.61
CA THR A 154 8.40 2.43 -11.51
C THR A 154 7.09 2.86 -10.85
N MET A 155 6.98 4.13 -10.47
CA MET A 155 5.78 4.69 -9.86
C MET A 155 4.56 4.53 -10.77
N VAL A 156 4.64 4.95 -12.04
CA VAL A 156 3.50 4.89 -12.97
C VAL A 156 3.07 3.45 -13.25
N ARG A 157 4.00 2.52 -13.54
CA ARG A 157 3.66 1.14 -13.86
C ARG A 157 3.04 0.40 -12.66
N PHE A 158 3.57 0.61 -11.45
CA PHE A 158 2.99 0.02 -10.24
C PHE A 158 1.59 0.59 -9.97
N SER A 159 1.41 1.90 -10.20
CA SER A 159 0.10 2.55 -10.09
C SER A 159 -0.92 1.99 -11.08
N ILE A 160 -0.52 1.76 -12.34
CA ILE A 160 -1.40 1.16 -13.36
C ILE A 160 -1.85 -0.23 -12.90
N ILE A 161 -0.95 -1.07 -12.40
CA ILE A 161 -1.30 -2.41 -11.90
C ILE A 161 -2.32 -2.29 -10.77
N GLN A 162 -2.07 -1.41 -9.81
CA GLN A 162 -2.99 -1.22 -8.67
C GLN A 162 -4.34 -0.68 -9.12
N ILE A 163 -4.40 0.25 -10.07
CA ILE A 163 -5.67 0.79 -10.62
C ILE A 163 -6.47 -0.32 -11.29
N VAL A 164 -5.83 -1.19 -12.09
CA VAL A 164 -6.52 -2.31 -12.75
C VAL A 164 -7.14 -3.26 -11.72
N VAL A 165 -6.40 -3.61 -10.68
CA VAL A 165 -6.94 -4.46 -9.59
C VAL A 165 -8.06 -3.75 -8.85
N SER A 166 -7.91 -2.46 -8.55
CA SER A 166 -8.95 -1.65 -7.89
C SER A 166 -10.23 -1.59 -8.73
N ALA A 167 -10.10 -1.39 -10.03
CA ALA A 167 -11.25 -1.39 -10.96
C ALA A 167 -11.96 -2.76 -10.98
N ALA A 168 -11.20 -3.86 -10.96
CA ALA A 168 -11.77 -5.20 -10.88
C ALA A 168 -12.54 -5.42 -9.57
N ILE A 169 -12.02 -4.96 -8.42
CA ILE A 169 -12.71 -5.03 -7.14
C ILE A 169 -14.07 -4.32 -7.22
N VAL A 170 -14.05 -3.07 -7.68
CA VAL A 170 -15.27 -2.25 -7.79
C VAL A 170 -16.27 -2.90 -8.75
N SER A 171 -15.80 -3.43 -9.89
CA SER A 171 -16.68 -4.10 -10.86
C SER A 171 -17.37 -5.34 -10.27
N VAL A 172 -16.67 -6.13 -9.45
CA VAL A 172 -17.23 -7.32 -8.78
C VAL A 172 -18.28 -6.93 -7.73
N LEU A 173 -18.12 -5.80 -7.05
CA LEU A 173 -19.05 -5.35 -6.02
C LEU A 173 -20.29 -4.66 -6.59
N LEU A 174 -20.27 -4.24 -7.87
CA LEU A 174 -21.41 -3.63 -8.55
C LEU A 174 -22.35 -4.65 -9.21
N VAL A 175 -21.94 -5.92 -9.33
CA VAL A 175 -22.71 -7.04 -9.87
C VAL A 175 -23.44 -7.79 -8.77
#